data_5c369bfc011e592a65380215c8706f15
#
_entry.id   5c369bfc011e592a65380215c8706f15
#
_cell.length_a   1.000
_cell.length_b   1.000
_cell.length_c   1.000
_cell.angle_alpha   90.00
_cell.angle_beta   90.00
_cell.angle_gamma   90.00
#
_symmetry.space_group_name_H-M   'P 1'
#
loop_
_entity.id
_entity.type
_entity.pdbx_description
1 polymer ?
#
loop_
_entity_poly.entity_id
_entity_poly.type
_entity_poly.pdbx_seq_one_letter_code
_entity_poly.pdbx_strand_id
1 'polypeptide(L)'
;MSFSDKPWMGYSNVINDKGVGPMKKVERAYASLRERIRTEWVLYLLAFVFILIADSIGQIKIPVWKGTFIIFPIFYALFLGILTGPNVLKILDDKKVKAASGLVGVAILPFVAKLGINAGANISIVISAGPALLLQEFGNLCTIFLAMPLALMLGLKREAIGATHSINRETNLALMQDMFGADSPEAQGSLSVYIVGGMVGTIYFGFMASMAAATGLFHPYALGMASGVGAGIL
;
A
#
# COMPACT_ATOMS: atom_id res chain seq x y z
N MET A 1 35.11 -10.31 9.66
CA MET A 1 34.27 -9.66 8.65
C MET A 1 33.06 -9.10 9.39
N SER A 2 33.02 -7.78 9.58
CA SER A 2 31.94 -7.12 10.33
C SER A 2 30.67 -7.11 9.49
N PHE A 3 29.51 -7.22 10.14
CA PHE A 3 28.17 -7.18 9.51
C PHE A 3 27.89 -5.85 8.77
N SER A 4 28.79 -4.86 8.93
CA SER A 4 28.70 -3.52 8.33
C SER A 4 29.13 -3.43 6.86
N ASP A 5 29.73 -4.47 6.30
CA ASP A 5 30.38 -4.42 4.97
C ASP A 5 29.53 -5.03 3.84
N LYS A 6 28.23 -5.25 4.08
CA LYS A 6 27.36 -5.81 3.04
C LYS A 6 26.82 -4.71 2.13
N PRO A 7 27.05 -4.82 0.81
CA PRO A 7 26.75 -3.74 -0.16
C PRO A 7 25.26 -3.42 -0.36
N TRP A 8 24.35 -4.23 0.18
CA TRP A 8 22.90 -4.02 0.10
C TRP A 8 22.29 -3.19 1.26
N MET A 9 23.12 -2.80 2.25
CA MET A 9 22.69 -1.94 3.35
C MET A 9 23.21 -0.52 3.14
N GLY A 10 22.46 0.34 2.51
CA GLY A 10 22.69 1.77 2.57
C GLY A 10 22.94 2.50 1.25
N TYR A 11 22.48 1.97 0.14
CA TYR A 11 22.53 2.67 -1.14
C TYR A 11 21.14 2.74 -1.78
N SER A 12 20.72 3.94 -2.18
CA SER A 12 19.58 4.13 -3.07
C SER A 12 20.09 4.54 -4.46
N ASN A 13 19.54 3.95 -5.51
CA ASN A 13 19.78 4.40 -6.88
C ASN A 13 19.04 5.72 -7.10
N VAL A 14 19.73 6.77 -7.44
CA VAL A 14 19.12 8.03 -7.87
C VAL A 14 19.00 7.98 -9.39
N ILE A 15 17.78 7.80 -9.88
CA ILE A 15 17.50 7.94 -11.31
C ILE A 15 17.24 9.43 -11.55
N ASN A 16 18.09 10.05 -12.38
CA ASN A 16 17.93 11.42 -12.83
C ASN A 16 17.66 11.42 -14.35
N ASP A 17 17.41 12.60 -14.93
CA ASP A 17 17.11 12.77 -16.36
C ASP A 17 18.19 12.23 -17.32
N LYS A 18 19.36 11.82 -16.80
CA LYS A 18 20.48 11.23 -17.56
C LYS A 18 20.62 9.72 -17.34
N GLY A 19 19.65 9.08 -16.68
CA GLY A 19 19.66 7.65 -16.35
C GLY A 19 20.04 7.35 -14.90
N VAL A 20 20.42 6.10 -14.63
CA VAL A 20 20.81 5.65 -13.28
C VAL A 20 22.09 6.37 -12.86
N GLY A 21 21.96 7.28 -11.94
CA GLY A 21 23.10 7.98 -11.35
C GLY A 21 23.90 7.08 -10.39
N PRO A 22 25.08 7.53 -9.94
CA PRO A 22 25.86 6.77 -8.97
C PRO A 22 25.03 6.58 -7.68
N MET A 23 25.10 5.39 -7.10
CA MET A 23 24.43 5.05 -5.85
C MET A 23 24.80 6.03 -4.76
N LYS A 24 23.83 6.76 -4.25
CA LYS A 24 24.04 7.70 -3.16
C LYS A 24 23.94 6.93 -1.84
N LYS A 25 24.96 7.09 -0.99
CA LYS A 25 24.94 6.51 0.34
C LYS A 25 23.77 7.11 1.11
N VAL A 26 22.87 6.25 1.61
CA VAL A 26 21.77 6.72 2.46
C VAL A 26 22.37 7.25 3.76
N GLU A 27 22.29 8.54 3.98
CA GLU A 27 22.65 9.12 5.26
C GLU A 27 21.71 8.57 6.34
N ARG A 28 22.30 7.97 7.37
CA ARG A 28 21.53 7.51 8.52
C ARG A 28 20.97 8.74 9.24
N ALA A 29 19.66 8.91 9.21
CA ALA A 29 18.98 9.98 9.91
C ALA A 29 19.20 9.94 11.43
N TYR A 30 19.58 8.78 11.97
CA TYR A 30 19.80 8.55 13.40
C TYR A 30 21.10 7.77 13.63
N ALA A 31 21.85 8.16 14.65
CA ALA A 31 23.11 7.49 15.03
C ALA A 31 22.86 6.10 15.67
N SER A 32 21.69 5.89 16.30
CA SER A 32 21.34 4.64 16.95
C SER A 32 19.84 4.35 16.94
N LEU A 33 19.46 3.07 17.07
CA LEU A 33 18.07 2.63 17.24
C LEU A 33 17.40 3.31 18.45
N ARG A 34 18.14 3.49 19.54
CA ARG A 34 17.63 4.12 20.76
C ARG A 34 17.27 5.59 20.54
N GLU A 35 18.07 6.30 19.78
CA GLU A 35 17.81 7.69 19.39
C GLU A 35 16.57 7.78 18.50
N ARG A 36 16.45 6.88 17.52
CA ARG A 36 15.29 6.79 16.65
C ARG A 36 14.00 6.56 17.44
N ILE A 37 13.98 5.56 18.31
CA ILE A 37 12.82 5.26 19.15
C ILE A 37 12.46 6.46 20.03
N ARG A 38 13.45 7.12 20.63
CA ARG A 38 13.21 8.29 21.49
C ARG A 38 12.63 9.48 20.71
N THR A 39 12.99 9.64 19.45
CA THR A 39 12.53 10.76 18.61
C THR A 39 11.17 10.45 17.98
N GLU A 40 10.94 9.21 17.60
CA GLU A 40 9.74 8.78 16.87
C GLU A 40 8.68 8.10 17.76
N TRP A 41 8.87 8.02 19.08
CA TRP A 41 7.97 7.27 19.98
C TRP A 41 6.51 7.70 19.87
N VAL A 42 6.25 8.98 19.58
CA VAL A 42 4.89 9.51 19.38
C VAL A 42 4.23 8.86 18.15
N LEU A 43 4.98 8.61 17.07
CA LEU A 43 4.47 7.95 15.88
C LEU A 43 4.08 6.50 16.19
N TYR A 44 4.93 5.78 16.93
CA TYR A 44 4.65 4.39 17.32
C TYR A 44 3.45 4.29 18.26
N LEU A 45 3.36 5.22 19.23
CA LEU A 45 2.21 5.27 20.15
C LEU A 45 0.92 5.58 19.40
N LEU A 46 0.91 6.58 18.53
CA LEU A 46 -0.27 6.93 17.75
C LEU A 46 -0.69 5.79 16.82
N ALA A 47 0.26 5.16 16.11
CA ALA A 47 -0.02 4.00 15.27
C ALA A 47 -0.66 2.86 16.09
N PHE A 48 -0.12 2.57 17.26
CA PHE A 48 -0.65 1.54 18.15
C PHE A 48 -2.07 1.88 18.62
N VAL A 49 -2.31 3.12 19.06
CA VAL A 49 -3.64 3.59 19.50
C VAL A 49 -4.65 3.53 18.35
N PHE A 50 -4.25 3.95 17.13
CA PHE A 50 -5.14 3.91 15.97
C PHE A 50 -5.52 2.49 15.58
N ILE A 51 -4.57 1.55 15.66
CA ILE A 51 -4.84 0.13 15.40
C ILE A 51 -5.81 -0.40 16.45
N LEU A 52 -5.61 -0.11 17.73
CA LEU A 52 -6.52 -0.55 18.80
C LEU A 52 -7.93 0.00 18.62
N ILE A 53 -8.06 1.28 18.28
CA ILE A 53 -9.37 1.90 18.02
C ILE A 53 -10.02 1.24 16.80
N ALA A 54 -9.28 1.12 15.71
CA ALA A 54 -9.79 0.56 14.46
C ALA A 54 -10.23 -0.91 14.62
N ASP A 55 -9.44 -1.71 15.32
CA ASP A 55 -9.75 -3.12 15.59
C ASP A 55 -10.93 -3.28 16.55
N SER A 56 -11.04 -2.40 17.55
CA SER A 56 -12.17 -2.39 18.50
C SER A 56 -13.50 -2.05 17.82
N ILE A 57 -13.50 -1.19 16.81
CA ILE A 57 -14.69 -0.88 16.00
C ILE A 57 -15.04 -2.05 15.09
N GLY A 58 -14.03 -2.70 14.52
CA GLY A 58 -14.20 -3.81 13.59
C GLY A 58 -14.79 -3.40 12.24
N GLN A 59 -15.36 -4.37 11.53
CA GLN A 59 -16.01 -4.14 10.24
C GLN A 59 -17.45 -3.67 10.42
N ILE A 60 -17.80 -2.55 9.78
CA ILE A 60 -19.20 -2.09 9.70
C ILE A 60 -19.76 -2.45 8.34
N LYS A 61 -20.88 -3.19 8.32
CA LYS A 61 -21.60 -3.60 7.11
C LYS A 61 -22.89 -2.80 7.01
N ILE A 62 -23.02 -2.00 5.97
CA ILE A 62 -24.20 -1.17 5.70
C ILE A 62 -24.90 -1.74 4.46
N PRO A 63 -26.03 -2.42 4.60
CA PRO A 63 -26.78 -2.93 3.46
C PRO A 63 -27.39 -1.76 2.67
N VAL A 64 -27.17 -1.73 1.37
CA VAL A 64 -27.71 -0.73 0.46
C VAL A 64 -28.26 -1.42 -0.78
N TRP A 65 -29.58 -1.41 -0.91
CA TRP A 65 -30.33 -2.06 -1.99
C TRP A 65 -29.97 -3.55 -2.13
N LYS A 66 -29.34 -3.97 -3.25
CA LYS A 66 -28.88 -5.34 -3.48
C LYS A 66 -27.42 -5.58 -3.11
N GLY A 67 -26.72 -4.55 -2.64
CA GLY A 67 -25.31 -4.61 -2.26
C GLY A 67 -25.09 -4.30 -0.79
N THR A 68 -23.83 -4.40 -0.37
CA THR A 68 -23.40 -4.06 1.00
C THR A 68 -22.15 -3.21 0.93
N PHE A 69 -22.18 -2.05 1.55
CA PHE A 69 -20.96 -1.28 1.83
C PHE A 69 -20.27 -1.86 3.05
N ILE A 70 -19.00 -2.18 2.91
CA ILE A 70 -18.17 -2.70 3.99
C ILE A 70 -17.11 -1.66 4.31
N ILE A 71 -17.11 -1.17 5.55
CA ILE A 71 -16.08 -0.27 6.06
C ILE A 71 -15.14 -1.12 6.90
N PHE A 72 -13.90 -1.25 6.43
CA PHE A 72 -12.86 -2.04 7.09
C PHE A 72 -12.13 -1.22 8.17
N PRO A 73 -11.53 -1.86 9.18
CA PRO A 73 -10.77 -1.19 10.25
C PRO A 73 -9.69 -0.24 9.75
N ILE A 74 -9.03 -0.57 8.64
CA ILE A 74 -8.00 0.28 8.04
C ILE A 74 -8.53 1.67 7.67
N PHE A 75 -9.81 1.79 7.32
CA PHE A 75 -10.42 3.07 6.97
C PHE A 75 -10.40 4.03 8.18
N TYR A 76 -10.73 3.53 9.37
CA TYR A 76 -10.68 4.33 10.58
C TYR A 76 -9.26 4.74 10.93
N ALA A 77 -8.30 3.81 10.80
CA ALA A 77 -6.89 4.11 11.05
C ALA A 77 -6.36 5.17 10.08
N LEU A 78 -6.69 5.10 8.78
CA LEU A 78 -6.33 6.11 7.80
C LEU A 78 -6.97 7.47 8.12
N PHE A 79 -8.25 7.48 8.48
CA PHE A 79 -8.96 8.70 8.83
C PHE A 79 -8.36 9.37 10.07
N LEU A 80 -8.06 8.60 11.11
CA LEU A 80 -7.36 9.09 12.31
C LEU A 80 -5.97 9.62 11.98
N GLY A 81 -5.24 8.95 11.07
CA GLY A 81 -3.96 9.41 10.57
C GLY A 81 -4.04 10.78 9.89
N ILE A 82 -5.04 10.98 9.02
CA ILE A 82 -5.29 12.26 8.35
C ILE A 82 -5.65 13.35 9.36
N LEU A 83 -6.53 13.03 10.32
CA LEU A 83 -6.94 13.98 11.35
C LEU A 83 -5.76 14.48 12.19
N THR A 84 -4.80 13.62 12.52
CA THR A 84 -3.63 14.00 13.34
C THR A 84 -2.55 14.70 12.55
N GLY A 85 -2.69 14.77 11.24
CA GLY A 85 -1.75 15.40 10.33
C GLY A 85 -1.62 16.91 10.51
N PRO A 86 -0.60 17.53 9.86
CA PRO A 86 -0.23 18.94 10.03
C PRO A 86 -1.30 19.91 9.51
N ASN A 87 -2.19 19.45 8.64
CA ASN A 87 -3.23 20.29 8.04
C ASN A 87 -4.54 20.35 8.84
N VAL A 88 -4.76 19.42 9.79
CA VAL A 88 -6.01 19.32 10.56
C VAL A 88 -5.74 19.61 12.04
N LEU A 89 -5.41 18.61 12.84
CA LEU A 89 -5.20 18.77 14.29
C LEU A 89 -3.77 19.20 14.63
N LYS A 90 -2.85 19.18 13.69
CA LYS A 90 -1.45 19.60 13.85
C LYS A 90 -0.70 18.90 15.01
N ILE A 91 -1.11 17.67 15.33
CA ILE A 91 -0.45 16.84 16.36
C ILE A 91 0.89 16.36 15.82
N LEU A 92 0.94 16.04 14.52
CA LEU A 92 2.17 15.64 13.83
C LEU A 92 2.66 16.78 12.95
N ASP A 93 3.94 17.14 13.14
CA ASP A 93 4.64 18.08 12.27
C ASP A 93 5.01 17.40 10.94
N ASP A 94 5.25 18.20 9.89
CA ASP A 94 5.71 17.70 8.58
C ASP A 94 6.94 16.80 8.69
N LYS A 95 7.86 17.09 9.61
CA LYS A 95 9.04 16.24 9.87
C LYS A 95 8.65 14.85 10.35
N LYS A 96 7.68 14.75 11.25
CA LYS A 96 7.18 13.46 11.76
C LYS A 96 6.39 12.70 10.69
N VAL A 97 5.58 13.39 9.89
CA VAL A 97 4.86 12.77 8.75
C VAL A 97 5.86 12.19 7.74
N LYS A 98 6.92 12.93 7.43
CA LYS A 98 7.99 12.45 6.56
C LYS A 98 8.73 11.24 7.15
N ALA A 99 9.02 11.26 8.45
CA ALA A 99 9.58 10.11 9.15
C ALA A 99 8.64 8.89 9.11
N ALA A 100 7.33 9.10 9.31
CA ALA A 100 6.32 8.04 9.21
C ALA A 100 6.28 7.42 7.80
N SER A 101 6.34 8.23 6.75
CA SER A 101 6.40 7.75 5.36
C SER A 101 7.60 6.82 5.15
N GLY A 102 8.77 7.15 5.69
CA GLY A 102 9.96 6.29 5.63
C GLY A 102 9.84 4.97 6.43
N LEU A 103 8.90 4.89 7.39
CA LEU A 103 8.64 3.66 8.16
C LEU A 103 7.75 2.67 7.42
N VAL A 104 7.00 3.10 6.40
CA VAL A 104 6.05 2.24 5.67
C VAL A 104 6.77 1.03 5.09
N GLY A 105 7.93 1.22 4.45
CA GLY A 105 8.70 0.11 3.88
C GLY A 105 9.09 -0.96 4.92
N VAL A 106 9.43 -0.55 6.14
CA VAL A 106 9.77 -1.48 7.23
C VAL A 106 8.51 -2.15 7.80
N ALA A 107 7.41 -1.40 7.96
CA ALA A 107 6.14 -1.90 8.47
C ALA A 107 5.48 -2.93 7.55
N ILE A 108 5.74 -2.86 6.25
CA ILE A 108 5.23 -3.83 5.26
C ILE A 108 5.92 -5.20 5.39
N LEU A 109 7.15 -5.29 5.87
CA LEU A 109 7.90 -6.56 5.91
C LEU A 109 7.19 -7.68 6.68
N PRO A 110 6.68 -7.48 7.91
CA PRO A 110 5.92 -8.51 8.64
C PRO A 110 4.64 -8.92 7.91
N PHE A 111 4.00 -7.97 7.24
CA PHE A 111 2.81 -8.22 6.44
C PHE A 111 3.11 -9.13 5.24
N VAL A 112 4.15 -8.82 4.47
CA VAL A 112 4.61 -9.65 3.34
C VAL A 112 5.01 -11.05 3.82
N ALA A 113 5.70 -11.16 4.95
CA ALA A 113 6.04 -12.45 5.54
C ALA A 113 4.78 -13.27 5.89
N LYS A 114 3.76 -12.64 6.48
CA LYS A 114 2.46 -13.29 6.75
C LYS A 114 1.78 -13.78 5.47
N LEU A 115 1.79 -12.96 4.40
CA LEU A 115 1.25 -13.38 3.10
C LEU A 115 1.98 -14.59 2.54
N GLY A 116 3.31 -14.61 2.61
CA GLY A 116 4.13 -15.74 2.18
C GLY A 116 3.83 -17.03 2.96
N ILE A 117 3.66 -16.94 4.28
CA ILE A 117 3.27 -18.08 5.13
C ILE A 117 1.90 -18.61 4.73
N ASN A 118 0.92 -17.72 4.54
CA ASN A 118 -0.43 -18.10 4.13
C ASN A 118 -0.45 -18.75 2.72
N ALA A 119 0.29 -18.21 1.77
CA ALA A 119 0.43 -18.77 0.43
C ALA A 119 1.09 -20.15 0.48
N GLY A 120 2.15 -20.32 1.28
CA GLY A 120 2.83 -21.60 1.46
C GLY A 120 1.93 -22.66 2.09
N ALA A 121 1.15 -22.30 3.11
CA ALA A 121 0.20 -23.21 3.75
C ALA A 121 -0.91 -23.69 2.80
N ASN A 122 -1.24 -22.91 1.78
CA ASN A 122 -2.28 -23.21 0.80
C ASN A 122 -1.73 -23.50 -0.62
N ILE A 123 -0.49 -23.91 -0.72
CA ILE A 123 0.20 -24.06 -2.00
C ILE A 123 -0.51 -25.01 -2.98
N SER A 124 -1.13 -26.07 -2.49
CA SER A 124 -1.92 -26.99 -3.32
C SER A 124 -3.14 -26.32 -3.96
N ILE A 125 -3.80 -25.44 -3.23
CA ILE A 125 -4.94 -24.65 -3.73
C ILE A 125 -4.43 -23.64 -4.76
N VAL A 126 -3.31 -22.97 -4.51
CA VAL A 126 -2.68 -22.04 -5.43
C VAL A 126 -2.31 -22.71 -6.76
N ILE A 127 -1.71 -23.91 -6.70
CA ILE A 127 -1.36 -24.67 -7.90
C ILE A 127 -2.61 -25.09 -8.69
N SER A 128 -3.65 -25.56 -7.99
CA SER A 128 -4.91 -25.96 -8.66
C SER A 128 -5.64 -24.78 -9.30
N ALA A 129 -5.50 -23.59 -8.75
CA ALA A 129 -6.05 -22.34 -9.30
C ALA A 129 -5.15 -21.69 -10.37
N GLY A 130 -4.00 -22.28 -10.68
CA GLY A 130 -2.96 -21.70 -11.55
C GLY A 130 -3.44 -21.05 -12.84
N PRO A 131 -4.28 -21.70 -13.69
CA PRO A 131 -4.79 -21.08 -14.90
C PRO A 131 -5.61 -19.82 -14.66
N ALA A 132 -6.43 -19.80 -13.59
CA ALA A 132 -7.22 -18.64 -13.23
C ALA A 132 -6.33 -17.50 -12.69
N LEU A 133 -5.29 -17.81 -11.94
CA LEU A 133 -4.30 -16.83 -11.48
C LEU A 133 -3.55 -16.18 -12.64
N LEU A 134 -3.17 -16.95 -13.66
CA LEU A 134 -2.55 -16.40 -14.87
C LEU A 134 -3.49 -15.42 -15.59
N LEU A 135 -4.77 -15.78 -15.77
CA LEU A 135 -5.76 -14.88 -16.36
C LEU A 135 -5.96 -13.60 -15.54
N GLN A 136 -5.90 -13.71 -14.22
CA GLN A 136 -5.96 -12.57 -13.30
C GLN A 136 -4.79 -11.61 -13.53
N GLU A 137 -3.57 -12.10 -13.71
CA GLU A 137 -2.40 -11.26 -13.98
C GLU A 137 -2.50 -10.53 -15.33
N PHE A 138 -3.14 -11.12 -16.34
CA PHE A 138 -3.49 -10.37 -17.57
C PHE A 138 -4.41 -9.19 -17.29
N GLY A 139 -5.38 -9.34 -16.38
CA GLY A 139 -6.24 -8.24 -15.93
C GLY A 139 -5.42 -7.11 -15.28
N ASN A 140 -4.42 -7.44 -14.47
CA ASN A 140 -3.51 -6.47 -13.87
C ASN A 140 -2.73 -5.65 -14.92
N LEU A 141 -2.32 -6.27 -16.03
CA LEU A 141 -1.64 -5.56 -17.12
C LEU A 141 -2.54 -4.51 -17.79
N CYS A 142 -3.86 -4.68 -17.77
CA CYS A 142 -4.80 -3.70 -18.31
C CYS A 142 -4.70 -2.33 -17.62
N THR A 143 -4.30 -2.28 -16.35
CA THR A 143 -4.09 -1.00 -15.65
C THR A 143 -3.00 -0.16 -16.31
N ILE A 144 -1.94 -0.78 -16.81
CA ILE A 144 -0.86 -0.09 -17.54
C ILE A 144 -1.41 0.49 -18.85
N PHE A 145 -2.15 -0.30 -19.63
CA PHE A 145 -2.61 0.10 -20.96
C PHE A 145 -3.80 1.06 -20.94
N LEU A 146 -4.62 1.06 -19.90
CA LEU A 146 -5.82 1.88 -19.79
C LEU A 146 -5.64 3.06 -18.85
N ALA A 147 -5.18 2.82 -17.63
CA ALA A 147 -5.11 3.85 -16.61
C ALA A 147 -3.92 4.79 -16.78
N MET A 148 -2.76 4.28 -17.17
CA MET A 148 -1.57 5.12 -17.37
C MET A 148 -1.74 6.14 -18.50
N PRO A 149 -2.21 5.79 -19.71
CA PRO A 149 -2.45 6.79 -20.75
C PRO A 149 -3.44 7.86 -20.32
N LEU A 150 -4.52 7.46 -19.61
CA LEU A 150 -5.47 8.42 -19.06
C LEU A 150 -4.83 9.38 -18.06
N ALA A 151 -3.99 8.86 -17.16
CA ALA A 151 -3.26 9.68 -16.20
C ALA A 151 -2.33 10.70 -16.90
N LEU A 152 -1.63 10.27 -17.95
CA LEU A 152 -0.79 11.14 -18.76
C LEU A 152 -1.61 12.21 -19.51
N MET A 153 -2.77 11.85 -20.06
CA MET A 153 -3.69 12.79 -20.71
C MET A 153 -4.26 13.84 -19.74
N LEU A 154 -4.43 13.47 -18.46
CA LEU A 154 -4.84 14.38 -17.39
C LEU A 154 -3.69 15.29 -16.91
N GLY A 155 -2.51 15.19 -17.49
CA GLY A 155 -1.37 16.05 -17.22
C GLY A 155 -0.43 15.55 -16.12
N LEU A 156 -0.64 14.35 -15.59
CA LEU A 156 0.33 13.72 -14.69
C LEU A 156 1.59 13.36 -15.49
N LYS A 157 2.75 13.50 -14.85
CA LYS A 157 4.04 13.18 -15.45
C LYS A 157 4.62 11.92 -14.80
N ARG A 158 5.66 12.08 -14.02
CA ARG A 158 6.33 10.99 -13.31
C ARG A 158 5.44 10.36 -12.24
N GLU A 159 4.51 11.11 -11.68
CA GLU A 159 3.47 10.64 -10.74
C GLU A 159 2.51 9.63 -11.37
N ALA A 160 2.38 9.63 -12.71
CA ALA A 160 1.52 8.70 -13.45
C ALA A 160 1.87 7.22 -13.21
N ILE A 161 3.07 6.93 -12.71
CA ILE A 161 3.46 5.57 -12.35
C ILE A 161 2.51 4.96 -11.30
N GLY A 162 1.91 5.78 -10.44
CA GLY A 162 0.88 5.34 -9.51
C GLY A 162 -0.34 4.73 -10.19
N ALA A 163 -0.66 5.13 -11.41
CA ALA A 163 -1.77 4.57 -12.19
C ALA A 163 -1.47 3.22 -12.84
N THR A 164 -0.24 2.73 -12.77
CA THR A 164 0.17 1.46 -13.37
C THR A 164 -0.06 0.24 -12.50
N HIS A 165 -0.41 0.46 -11.23
CA HIS A 165 -0.66 -0.63 -10.29
C HIS A 165 -2.05 -0.53 -9.68
N SER A 166 -2.55 -1.65 -9.18
CA SER A 166 -3.83 -1.69 -8.47
C SER A 166 -3.72 -0.98 -7.12
N ILE A 167 -4.86 -0.57 -6.61
CA ILE A 167 -4.99 0.06 -5.29
C ILE A 167 -4.50 -0.88 -4.19
N ASN A 168 -4.01 -0.32 -3.09
CA ASN A 168 -3.51 -1.05 -1.91
C ASN A 168 -2.37 -2.04 -2.23
N ARG A 169 -1.50 -1.71 -3.17
CA ARG A 169 -0.32 -2.51 -3.47
C ARG A 169 0.89 -2.03 -2.68
N GLU A 170 0.99 -2.49 -1.43
CA GLU A 170 2.01 -2.08 -0.45
C GLU A 170 3.43 -2.35 -0.94
N THR A 171 3.65 -3.49 -1.57
CA THR A 171 4.96 -3.87 -2.09
C THR A 171 5.45 -2.93 -3.17
N ASN A 172 4.55 -2.43 -4.02
CA ASN A 172 4.91 -1.46 -5.05
C ASN A 172 5.26 -0.09 -4.44
N LEU A 173 4.51 0.35 -3.44
CA LEU A 173 4.84 1.58 -2.71
C LEU A 173 6.23 1.51 -2.08
N ALA A 174 6.54 0.40 -1.40
CA ALA A 174 7.86 0.18 -0.81
C ALA A 174 8.96 0.19 -1.89
N LEU A 175 8.72 -0.48 -3.03
CA LEU A 175 9.66 -0.52 -4.16
C LEU A 175 9.90 0.89 -4.73
N MET A 176 8.85 1.68 -4.93
CA MET A 176 8.98 3.05 -5.44
C MET A 176 9.77 3.94 -4.49
N GLN A 177 9.52 3.82 -3.18
CA GLN A 177 10.27 4.57 -2.17
C GLN A 177 11.74 4.15 -2.11
N ASP A 178 12.03 2.87 -2.28
CA ASP A 178 13.41 2.35 -2.27
C ASP A 178 14.19 2.76 -3.53
N MET A 179 13.56 2.67 -4.70
CA MET A 179 14.20 2.96 -5.98
C MET A 179 14.39 4.46 -6.24
N PHE A 180 13.39 5.27 -5.94
CA PHE A 180 13.34 6.69 -6.32
C PHE A 180 13.46 7.65 -5.13
N GLY A 181 13.33 7.13 -3.91
CA GLY A 181 13.24 7.92 -2.67
C GLY A 181 11.81 8.34 -2.34
N ALA A 182 11.51 8.47 -1.04
CA ALA A 182 10.15 8.76 -0.55
C ALA A 182 9.58 10.11 -1.01
N ASP A 183 10.46 11.08 -1.31
CA ASP A 183 10.06 12.43 -1.76
C ASP A 183 9.98 12.55 -3.30
N SER A 184 10.24 11.48 -4.04
CA SER A 184 10.18 11.49 -5.50
C SER A 184 8.75 11.60 -6.02
N PRO A 185 8.51 12.17 -7.20
CA PRO A 185 7.19 12.18 -7.82
C PRO A 185 6.60 10.77 -7.99
N GLU A 186 7.42 9.78 -8.31
CA GLU A 186 7.01 8.38 -8.44
C GLU A 186 6.47 7.81 -7.13
N ALA A 187 7.22 8.02 -6.04
CA ALA A 187 6.82 7.54 -4.72
C ALA A 187 5.56 8.28 -4.23
N GLN A 188 5.47 9.59 -4.46
CA GLN A 188 4.30 10.40 -4.11
C GLN A 188 3.07 9.99 -4.93
N GLY A 189 3.20 9.73 -6.23
CA GLY A 189 2.13 9.21 -7.08
C GLY A 189 1.61 7.86 -6.59
N SER A 190 2.52 6.93 -6.30
CA SER A 190 2.17 5.62 -5.74
C SER A 190 1.54 5.72 -4.36
N LEU A 191 2.04 6.61 -3.49
CA LEU A 191 1.46 6.85 -2.16
C LEU A 191 0.06 7.44 -2.25
N SER A 192 -0.17 8.37 -3.18
CA SER A 192 -1.48 8.98 -3.41
C SER A 192 -2.51 7.93 -3.84
N VAL A 193 -2.16 7.07 -4.78
CA VAL A 193 -3.04 5.96 -5.20
C VAL A 193 -3.26 4.97 -4.07
N TYR A 194 -2.25 4.68 -3.25
CA TYR A 194 -2.39 3.81 -2.09
C TYR A 194 -3.38 4.39 -1.07
N ILE A 195 -3.27 5.67 -0.72
CA ILE A 195 -4.16 6.32 0.25
C ILE A 195 -5.59 6.42 -0.30
N VAL A 196 -5.76 6.99 -1.49
CA VAL A 196 -7.09 7.17 -2.10
C VAL A 196 -7.72 5.80 -2.42
N GLY A 197 -6.94 4.87 -2.95
CA GLY A 197 -7.37 3.51 -3.21
C GLY A 197 -7.76 2.77 -1.94
N GLY A 198 -7.00 2.93 -0.84
CA GLY A 198 -7.32 2.36 0.46
C GLY A 198 -8.63 2.88 1.04
N MET A 199 -8.93 4.16 0.84
CA MET A 199 -10.16 4.77 1.36
C MET A 199 -11.36 4.53 0.43
N VAL A 200 -11.27 4.98 -0.81
CA VAL A 200 -12.41 4.97 -1.75
C VAL A 200 -12.54 3.62 -2.44
N GLY A 201 -11.42 3.05 -2.86
CA GLY A 201 -11.39 1.79 -3.60
C GLY A 201 -11.91 0.62 -2.77
N THR A 202 -11.56 0.54 -1.50
CA THR A 202 -12.03 -0.54 -0.61
C THR A 202 -13.55 -0.55 -0.50
N ILE A 203 -14.16 0.62 -0.33
CA ILE A 203 -15.62 0.77 -0.28
C ILE A 203 -16.24 0.40 -1.64
N TYR A 204 -15.67 0.94 -2.73
CA TYR A 204 -16.14 0.69 -4.08
C TYR A 204 -16.11 -0.80 -4.44
N PHE A 205 -14.99 -1.47 -4.21
CA PHE A 205 -14.85 -2.90 -4.53
C PHE A 205 -15.74 -3.78 -3.66
N GLY A 206 -15.87 -3.47 -2.37
CA GLY A 206 -16.81 -4.19 -1.49
C GLY A 206 -18.26 -4.10 -2.00
N PHE A 207 -18.67 -2.91 -2.42
CA PHE A 207 -20.00 -2.69 -3.00
C PHE A 207 -20.15 -3.40 -4.34
N MET A 208 -19.20 -3.25 -5.26
CA MET A 208 -19.22 -3.92 -6.57
C MET A 208 -19.25 -5.44 -6.45
N ALA A 209 -18.44 -6.02 -5.55
CA ALA A 209 -18.43 -7.45 -5.32
C ALA A 209 -19.78 -7.95 -4.78
N SER A 210 -20.41 -7.22 -3.87
CA SER A 210 -21.72 -7.59 -3.33
C SER A 210 -22.84 -7.44 -4.38
N MET A 211 -22.79 -6.42 -5.23
CA MET A 211 -23.70 -6.26 -6.36
C MET A 211 -23.53 -7.40 -7.36
N ALA A 212 -22.29 -7.76 -7.72
CA ALA A 212 -22.00 -8.87 -8.61
C ALA A 212 -22.49 -10.21 -8.03
N ALA A 213 -22.32 -10.43 -6.74
CA ALA A 213 -22.85 -11.60 -6.03
C ALA A 213 -24.37 -11.66 -6.10
N ALA A 214 -25.06 -10.52 -5.97
CA ALA A 214 -26.52 -10.45 -6.02
C ALA A 214 -27.11 -10.79 -7.40
N THR A 215 -26.32 -10.72 -8.48
CA THR A 215 -26.77 -11.14 -9.83
C THR A 215 -26.89 -12.66 -9.97
N GLY A 216 -26.19 -13.43 -9.14
CA GLY A 216 -26.11 -14.89 -9.24
C GLY A 216 -25.36 -15.41 -10.48
N LEU A 217 -24.76 -14.52 -11.29
CA LEU A 217 -24.05 -14.88 -12.53
C LEU A 217 -22.64 -15.43 -12.26
N PHE A 218 -22.05 -15.09 -11.12
CA PHE A 218 -20.67 -15.43 -10.81
C PHE A 218 -20.58 -16.41 -9.66
N HIS A 219 -19.68 -17.38 -9.78
CA HIS A 219 -19.40 -18.29 -8.70
C HIS A 219 -18.72 -17.54 -7.54
N PRO A 220 -19.05 -17.83 -6.24
CA PRO A 220 -18.46 -17.12 -5.10
C PRO A 220 -16.93 -17.13 -5.09
N TYR A 221 -16.27 -18.22 -5.50
CA TYR A 221 -14.82 -18.31 -5.60
C TYR A 221 -14.24 -17.36 -6.65
N ALA A 222 -14.92 -17.16 -7.78
CA ALA A 222 -14.50 -16.22 -8.80
C ALA A 222 -14.57 -14.76 -8.29
N LEU A 223 -15.62 -14.44 -7.54
CA LEU A 223 -15.75 -13.12 -6.88
C LEU A 223 -14.68 -12.92 -5.80
N GLY A 224 -14.41 -13.95 -5.00
CA GLY A 224 -13.35 -13.91 -4.01
C GLY A 224 -11.97 -13.68 -4.64
N MET A 225 -11.67 -14.38 -5.74
CA MET A 225 -10.44 -14.15 -6.49
C MET A 225 -10.37 -12.73 -7.06
N ALA A 226 -11.43 -12.26 -7.68
CA ALA A 226 -11.48 -10.92 -8.27
C ALA A 226 -11.30 -9.79 -7.23
N SER A 227 -11.86 -9.95 -6.03
CA SER A 227 -11.70 -8.98 -4.94
C SER A 227 -10.29 -8.97 -4.33
N GLY A 228 -9.59 -10.10 -4.35
CA GLY A 228 -8.22 -10.23 -3.83
C GLY A 228 -7.14 -9.76 -4.81
N VAL A 229 -7.49 -9.39 -6.03
CA VAL A 229 -6.53 -8.94 -7.06
C VAL A 229 -5.81 -7.67 -6.63
N GLY A 230 -4.53 -7.80 -6.35
CA GLY A 230 -3.64 -6.67 -6.11
C GLY A 230 -3.85 -5.91 -4.81
N ALA A 231 -4.65 -6.43 -3.88
CA ALA A 231 -4.83 -5.84 -2.56
C ALA A 231 -4.51 -6.87 -1.48
N GLY A 232 -3.52 -6.59 -0.65
CA GLY A 232 -3.18 -7.45 0.49
C GLY A 232 -4.14 -7.31 1.68
N ILE A 233 -5.07 -6.35 1.62
CA ILE A 233 -5.95 -5.95 2.72
C ILE A 233 -7.40 -6.42 2.51
N LEU A 234 -7.78 -6.73 1.27
CA LEU A 234 -9.13 -7.15 0.88
C LEU A 234 -9.30 -8.70 0.89
#